data_298d6b92320e63de13217b5747a5ad82
#
_entry.id   298d6b92320e63de13217b5747a5ad82
#
_cell.length_a   1.000
_cell.length_b   1.000
_cell.length_c   1.000
_cell.angle_alpha   90.00
_cell.angle_beta   90.00
_cell.angle_gamma   90.00
#
_symmetry.space_group_name_H-M   'P 1'
#
loop_
_entity.id
_entity.type
_entity.pdbx_description
1 polymer ?
#
loop_
_entity_poly.entity_id
_entity_poly.type
_entity_poly.pdbx_seq_one_letter_code
_entity_poly.pdbx_strand_id
1 'polypeptide(L)'
;AGYGWTDEEMYEGFCFNLQVRYALGYHNVEEGHFELRTTYNFRNRLTSHMQETGENLFEACFEKITDEQMKAYALKSGTQRTDSKQIASNIRRMTRLQLLIEVLQRAYRMLQASDKLVYHEQFEPYIQEKSGRYLYRLKGEKHQSHIEQVGTVMQFLLRELADKYKEDAAFVTLRRVFNEHFIEEATVLRPKKGDELTADSLQSPDDLEATFRRKRNESHIGYVTNVTETAEEDNPFQLITKVQTESNTTDDAQMLAEALPELVERTDLDTMHTDGGYNSAEVDAIGHDAGVEL
;
A
#
# COMPACT_ATOMS: atom_id res chain seq x y z
N ALA A 1 6.76 -8.36 12.47
CA ALA A 1 5.51 -7.60 12.62
C ALA A 1 5.11 -7.45 14.08
N GLY A 2 4.99 -8.50 14.88
CA GLY A 2 4.50 -8.44 16.26
C GLY A 2 5.28 -7.52 17.22
N TYR A 3 6.55 -7.27 16.96
CA TYR A 3 7.38 -6.36 17.76
C TYR A 3 7.48 -4.95 17.18
N GLY A 4 6.92 -4.68 16.00
CA GLY A 4 7.04 -3.40 15.31
C GLY A 4 8.46 -3.06 14.84
N TRP A 5 9.33 -4.06 14.73
CA TRP A 5 10.71 -3.86 14.30
C TRP A 5 10.81 -3.44 12.83
N THR A 6 11.75 -2.55 12.57
CA THR A 6 12.25 -2.30 11.22
C THR A 6 13.02 -3.51 10.68
N ASP A 7 13.29 -3.54 9.39
CA ASP A 7 14.12 -4.60 8.80
C ASP A 7 15.54 -4.63 9.38
N GLU A 8 16.09 -3.47 9.70
CA GLU A 8 17.40 -3.34 10.32
C GLU A 8 17.39 -3.89 11.74
N GLU A 9 16.39 -3.53 12.57
CA GLU A 9 16.24 -4.05 13.94
C GLU A 9 16.00 -5.57 13.94
N MET A 10 15.21 -6.08 13.00
CA MET A 10 15.00 -7.52 12.84
C MET A 10 16.32 -8.21 12.45
N TYR A 11 17.09 -7.64 11.56
CA TYR A 11 18.37 -8.18 11.13
C TYR A 11 19.41 -8.13 12.25
N GLU A 12 19.49 -7.04 13.03
CA GLU A 12 20.32 -6.96 14.24
C GLU A 12 19.90 -8.01 15.27
N GLY A 13 18.59 -8.18 15.48
CA GLY A 13 18.06 -9.25 16.34
C GLY A 13 18.51 -10.63 15.86
N PHE A 14 18.45 -10.89 14.55
CA PHE A 14 18.96 -12.13 13.97
C PHE A 14 20.47 -12.30 14.20
N CYS A 15 21.26 -11.26 14.03
CA CYS A 15 22.72 -11.34 14.18
C CYS A 15 23.16 -11.56 15.64
N PHE A 16 22.52 -10.91 16.61
CA PHE A 16 23.05 -10.78 17.96
C PHE A 16 22.16 -11.35 19.06
N ASN A 17 20.92 -11.75 18.77
CA ASN A 17 19.99 -12.29 19.75
C ASN A 17 19.75 -13.79 19.52
N LEU A 18 20.24 -14.62 20.43
CA LEU A 18 20.10 -16.08 20.36
C LEU A 18 18.64 -16.55 20.42
N GLN A 19 17.76 -15.84 21.14
CA GLN A 19 16.34 -16.18 21.20
C GLN A 19 15.66 -15.95 19.84
N VAL A 20 16.01 -14.85 19.15
CA VAL A 20 15.50 -14.58 17.80
C VAL A 20 16.01 -15.63 16.83
N ARG A 21 17.29 -15.98 16.89
CA ARG A 21 17.86 -17.04 16.04
C ARG A 21 17.16 -18.38 16.27
N TYR A 22 16.99 -18.76 17.55
CA TYR A 22 16.32 -20.00 17.92
C TYR A 22 14.86 -20.03 17.42
N ALA A 23 14.13 -18.94 17.58
CA ALA A 23 12.75 -18.81 17.08
C ALA A 23 12.65 -18.90 15.54
N LEU A 24 13.74 -18.55 14.84
CA LEU A 24 13.85 -18.68 13.37
C LEU A 24 14.38 -20.06 12.93
N GLY A 25 14.55 -21.01 13.87
CA GLY A 25 14.98 -22.38 13.59
C GLY A 25 16.51 -22.55 13.49
N TYR A 26 17.30 -21.55 13.86
CA TYR A 26 18.77 -21.63 13.89
C TYR A 26 19.26 -21.99 15.30
N HIS A 27 19.76 -23.20 15.46
CA HIS A 27 20.15 -23.73 16.77
C HIS A 27 21.62 -23.45 17.12
N ASN A 28 22.46 -23.15 16.14
CA ASN A 28 23.88 -22.83 16.31
C ASN A 28 24.20 -21.42 15.80
N VAL A 29 25.21 -20.78 16.38
CA VAL A 29 25.64 -19.43 16.00
C VAL A 29 26.19 -19.37 14.57
N GLU A 30 26.77 -20.47 14.13
CA GLU A 30 27.39 -20.58 12.80
C GLU A 30 26.40 -20.87 11.67
N GLU A 31 25.16 -21.24 12.02
CA GLU A 31 24.11 -21.54 11.03
C GLU A 31 23.47 -20.27 10.47
N GLY A 32 23.09 -20.32 9.21
CA GLY A 32 22.17 -19.33 8.62
C GLY A 32 22.73 -17.92 8.57
N HIS A 33 23.78 -17.72 7.79
CA HIS A 33 24.25 -16.36 7.50
C HIS A 33 23.54 -15.80 6.27
N PHE A 34 22.96 -14.59 6.39
CA PHE A 34 22.47 -13.81 5.26
C PHE A 34 22.69 -12.31 5.53
N GLU A 35 22.74 -11.52 4.49
CA GLU A 35 22.81 -10.07 4.58
C GLU A 35 21.41 -9.44 4.55
N LEU A 36 21.26 -8.26 5.14
CA LEU A 36 20.01 -7.50 5.11
C LEU A 36 19.45 -7.34 3.69
N ARG A 37 20.32 -7.14 2.70
CA ARG A 37 19.94 -7.06 1.29
C ARG A 37 19.26 -8.34 0.78
N THR A 38 19.57 -9.50 1.35
CA THR A 38 18.92 -10.76 0.99
C THR A 38 17.43 -10.73 1.30
N THR A 39 17.03 -10.12 2.40
CA THR A 39 15.63 -9.92 2.78
C THR A 39 14.89 -9.06 1.75
N TYR A 40 15.51 -7.96 1.31
CA TYR A 40 14.91 -7.11 0.27
C TYR A 40 14.80 -7.84 -1.08
N ASN A 41 15.83 -8.55 -1.48
CA ASN A 41 15.80 -9.34 -2.71
C ASN A 41 14.74 -10.45 -2.65
N PHE A 42 14.57 -11.08 -1.50
CA PHE A 42 13.54 -12.09 -1.30
C PHE A 42 12.13 -11.50 -1.44
N ARG A 43 11.84 -10.36 -0.80
CA ARG A 43 10.56 -9.66 -0.94
C ARG A 43 10.27 -9.27 -2.39
N ASN A 44 11.26 -8.72 -3.08
CA ASN A 44 11.10 -8.36 -4.49
C ASN A 44 10.76 -9.57 -5.36
N ARG A 45 11.37 -10.74 -5.10
CA ARG A 45 11.04 -11.99 -5.82
C ARG A 45 9.62 -12.46 -5.54
N LEU A 46 9.16 -12.35 -4.29
CA LEU A 46 7.78 -12.70 -3.94
C LEU A 46 6.77 -11.77 -4.63
N THR A 47 7.04 -10.47 -4.64
CA THR A 47 6.21 -9.49 -5.35
C THR A 47 6.18 -9.77 -6.86
N SER A 48 7.34 -10.06 -7.47
CA SER A 48 7.40 -10.41 -8.90
C SER A 48 6.63 -11.69 -9.20
N HIS A 49 6.77 -12.73 -8.36
CA HIS A 49 6.03 -13.97 -8.50
C HIS A 49 4.51 -13.73 -8.44
N MET A 50 4.05 -12.97 -7.45
CA MET A 50 2.64 -12.61 -7.32
C MET A 50 2.12 -11.84 -8.54
N GLN A 51 2.91 -10.90 -9.09
CA GLN A 51 2.54 -10.16 -10.30
C GLN A 51 2.48 -11.04 -11.56
N GLU A 52 3.35 -12.03 -11.67
CA GLU A 52 3.43 -12.94 -12.83
C GLU A 52 2.39 -14.05 -12.79
N THR A 53 2.09 -14.58 -11.60
CA THR A 53 1.25 -15.78 -11.42
C THR A 53 -0.12 -15.51 -10.81
N GLY A 54 -0.29 -14.36 -10.12
CA GLY A 54 -1.45 -14.07 -9.28
C GLY A 54 -1.42 -14.79 -7.92
N GLU A 55 -0.40 -15.61 -7.62
CA GLU A 55 -0.31 -16.40 -6.39
C GLU A 55 0.41 -15.61 -5.28
N ASN A 56 -0.27 -15.39 -4.15
CA ASN A 56 0.31 -14.79 -2.95
C ASN A 56 0.94 -15.86 -2.04
N LEU A 57 2.21 -16.14 -2.24
CA LEU A 57 2.94 -17.14 -1.45
C LEU A 57 3.02 -16.83 0.04
N PHE A 58 2.92 -15.55 0.44
CA PHE A 58 2.85 -15.17 1.86
C PHE A 58 1.54 -15.63 2.49
N GLU A 59 0.45 -15.40 1.81
CA GLU A 59 -0.88 -15.81 2.24
C GLU A 59 -0.98 -17.32 2.30
N ALA A 60 -0.60 -18.02 1.23
CA ALA A 60 -0.59 -19.49 1.20
C ALA A 60 0.26 -20.11 2.32
N CYS A 61 1.42 -19.52 2.62
CA CYS A 61 2.26 -19.97 3.74
C CYS A 61 1.62 -19.69 5.10
N PHE A 62 1.03 -18.51 5.28
CA PHE A 62 0.32 -18.13 6.50
C PHE A 62 -0.85 -19.08 6.77
N GLU A 63 -1.68 -19.34 5.77
CA GLU A 63 -2.84 -20.22 5.87
C GLU A 63 -2.45 -21.65 6.23
N LYS A 64 -1.45 -22.19 5.55
CA LYS A 64 -0.93 -23.52 5.86
C LYS A 64 -0.44 -23.64 7.31
N ILE A 65 0.31 -22.65 7.79
CA ILE A 65 0.82 -22.65 9.17
C ILE A 65 -0.36 -22.55 10.17
N THR A 66 -1.33 -21.68 9.88
CA THR A 66 -2.53 -21.50 10.71
C THR A 66 -3.35 -22.78 10.79
N ASP A 67 -3.61 -23.44 9.66
CA ASP A 67 -4.37 -24.69 9.60
C ASP A 67 -3.65 -25.83 10.36
N GLU A 68 -2.33 -25.92 10.24
CA GLU A 68 -1.52 -26.88 11.00
C GLU A 68 -1.59 -26.61 12.50
N GLN A 69 -1.58 -25.34 12.93
CA GLN A 69 -1.68 -24.95 14.33
C GLN A 69 -3.08 -25.20 14.92
N MET A 70 -4.14 -24.85 14.17
CA MET A 70 -5.52 -25.17 14.57
C MET A 70 -5.68 -26.66 14.87
N LYS A 71 -5.17 -27.52 14.00
CA LYS A 71 -5.19 -28.99 14.18
C LYS A 71 -4.33 -29.44 15.37
N ALA A 72 -3.10 -28.94 15.49
CA ALA A 72 -2.14 -29.33 16.50
C ALA A 72 -2.63 -29.01 17.92
N TYR A 73 -3.34 -27.91 18.11
CA TYR A 73 -3.86 -27.45 19.39
C TYR A 73 -5.35 -27.70 19.56
N ALA A 74 -5.99 -28.40 18.62
CA ALA A 74 -7.43 -28.67 18.60
C ALA A 74 -8.27 -27.40 18.86
N LEU A 75 -7.88 -26.28 18.22
CA LEU A 75 -8.61 -25.02 18.35
C LEU A 75 -9.94 -25.11 17.62
N LYS A 76 -10.98 -24.63 18.28
CA LYS A 76 -12.30 -24.46 17.69
C LYS A 76 -12.30 -23.17 16.86
N SER A 77 -12.97 -23.19 15.72
CA SER A 77 -13.03 -22.07 14.77
C SER A 77 -14.47 -21.70 14.35
N GLY A 78 -15.47 -22.25 15.05
CA GLY A 78 -16.89 -21.97 14.78
C GLY A 78 -17.22 -20.49 15.01
N THR A 79 -16.78 -19.94 16.13
CA THR A 79 -16.94 -18.52 16.41
C THR A 79 -15.64 -17.77 16.09
N GLN A 80 -15.74 -16.77 15.23
CA GLN A 80 -14.62 -15.88 14.88
C GLN A 80 -15.02 -14.41 15.03
N ARG A 81 -14.04 -13.55 15.09
CA ARG A 81 -14.24 -12.09 15.07
C ARG A 81 -13.31 -11.42 14.10
N THR A 82 -13.77 -10.34 13.50
CA THR A 82 -12.98 -9.56 12.56
C THR A 82 -13.03 -8.07 12.91
N ASP A 83 -11.89 -7.38 12.72
CA ASP A 83 -11.78 -5.94 12.91
C ASP A 83 -10.75 -5.34 11.96
N SER A 84 -10.97 -4.11 11.54
CA SER A 84 -10.10 -3.40 10.62
C SER A 84 -9.20 -2.39 11.32
N LYS A 85 -7.98 -2.27 10.84
CA LYS A 85 -7.00 -1.30 11.32
C LYS A 85 -6.33 -0.54 10.18
N GLN A 86 -6.18 0.78 10.36
CA GLN A 86 -5.42 1.60 9.42
C GLN A 86 -3.92 1.33 9.56
N ILE A 87 -3.27 1.01 8.45
CA ILE A 87 -1.82 0.80 8.37
C ILE A 87 -1.21 1.95 7.60
N ALA A 88 -0.31 2.70 8.25
CA ALA A 88 0.39 3.80 7.60
C ALA A 88 1.42 3.25 6.61
N SER A 89 1.42 3.77 5.39
CA SER A 89 2.54 3.55 4.47
C SER A 89 3.80 4.26 4.99
N ASN A 90 4.95 3.62 4.85
CA ASN A 90 6.25 4.19 5.25
C ASN A 90 6.77 5.20 4.20
N ILE A 91 5.89 6.05 3.71
CA ILE A 91 6.22 7.09 2.73
C ILE A 91 6.37 8.45 3.39
N ARG A 92 7.21 9.28 2.78
CA ARG A 92 7.29 10.68 3.18
C ARG A 92 6.00 11.40 2.79
N ARG A 93 5.35 12.05 3.76
CA ARG A 93 4.22 12.94 3.47
C ARG A 93 4.68 14.10 2.60
N MET A 94 3.98 14.34 1.51
CA MET A 94 4.26 15.40 0.55
C MET A 94 3.07 16.35 0.44
N THR A 95 3.36 17.63 0.25
CA THR A 95 2.32 18.55 -0.22
C THR A 95 2.05 18.29 -1.69
N ARG A 96 0.89 18.72 -2.18
CA ARG A 96 0.52 18.58 -3.61
C ARG A 96 1.63 19.09 -4.55
N LEU A 97 2.11 20.31 -4.33
CA LEU A 97 3.17 20.88 -5.16
C LEU A 97 4.47 20.08 -5.07
N GLN A 98 4.81 19.57 -3.89
CA GLN A 98 5.98 18.74 -3.71
C GLN A 98 5.88 17.43 -4.51
N LEU A 99 4.71 16.79 -4.48
CA LEU A 99 4.44 15.57 -5.26
C LEU A 99 4.63 15.83 -6.76
N LEU A 100 4.01 16.90 -7.28
CA LEU A 100 4.13 17.25 -8.70
C LEU A 100 5.60 17.46 -9.13
N ILE A 101 6.38 18.15 -8.30
CA ILE A 101 7.81 18.38 -8.58
C ILE A 101 8.61 17.09 -8.50
N GLU A 102 8.36 16.24 -7.48
CA GLU A 102 9.05 14.95 -7.36
C GLU A 102 8.79 14.06 -8.58
N VAL A 103 7.56 14.04 -9.07
CA VAL A 103 7.20 13.30 -10.29
C VAL A 103 7.90 13.85 -11.52
N LEU A 104 8.00 15.18 -11.69
CA LEU A 104 8.79 15.77 -12.74
C LEU A 104 10.28 15.41 -12.65
N GLN A 105 10.85 15.43 -11.45
CA GLN A 105 12.26 15.02 -11.23
C GLN A 105 12.49 13.56 -11.60
N ARG A 106 11.53 12.67 -11.33
CA ARG A 106 11.61 11.26 -11.74
C ARG A 106 11.50 11.12 -13.26
N ALA A 107 10.59 11.86 -13.89
CA ALA A 107 10.48 11.91 -15.33
C ALA A 107 11.77 12.40 -15.99
N TYR A 108 12.44 13.41 -15.45
CA TYR A 108 13.75 13.85 -15.96
C TYR A 108 14.82 12.76 -15.84
N ARG A 109 14.85 12.02 -14.72
CA ARG A 109 15.85 10.96 -14.52
C ARG A 109 15.74 9.82 -15.53
N MET A 110 14.51 9.46 -15.97
CA MET A 110 14.27 8.41 -16.97
C MET A 110 14.78 8.79 -18.36
N LEU A 111 14.79 10.10 -18.72
CA LEU A 111 15.14 10.53 -20.07
C LEU A 111 16.55 10.12 -20.48
N GLN A 112 16.70 9.77 -21.74
CA GLN A 112 18.01 9.58 -22.38
C GLN A 112 18.78 10.90 -22.45
N ALA A 113 20.10 10.83 -22.56
CA ALA A 113 20.97 12.01 -22.56
C ALA A 113 20.61 13.05 -23.64
N SER A 114 20.25 12.59 -24.84
CA SER A 114 19.79 13.45 -25.93
C SER A 114 18.55 14.26 -25.56
N ASP A 115 17.56 13.59 -24.95
CA ASP A 115 16.29 14.22 -24.62
C ASP A 115 16.44 15.15 -23.40
N LYS A 116 17.35 14.84 -22.48
CA LYS A 116 17.72 15.75 -21.39
C LYS A 116 18.26 17.08 -21.89
N LEU A 117 18.97 17.07 -23.00
CA LEU A 117 19.46 18.32 -23.64
C LEU A 117 18.32 19.08 -24.31
N VAL A 118 17.44 18.36 -25.03
CA VAL A 118 16.33 18.99 -25.76
C VAL A 118 15.31 19.63 -24.81
N TYR A 119 14.95 18.94 -23.73
CA TYR A 119 13.91 19.38 -22.79
C TYR A 119 14.45 20.02 -21.51
N HIS A 120 15.73 20.38 -21.48
CA HIS A 120 16.39 20.94 -20.28
C HIS A 120 15.65 22.16 -19.73
N GLU A 121 15.29 23.09 -20.58
CA GLU A 121 14.62 24.34 -20.18
C GLU A 121 13.32 24.12 -19.42
N GLN A 122 12.54 23.10 -19.81
CA GLN A 122 11.27 22.75 -19.15
C GLN A 122 11.49 22.17 -17.77
N PHE A 123 12.56 21.41 -17.58
CA PHE A 123 12.87 20.77 -16.30
C PHE A 123 13.74 21.64 -15.37
N GLU A 124 14.54 22.55 -15.89
CA GLU A 124 15.54 23.32 -15.15
C GLU A 124 15.00 23.94 -13.86
N PRO A 125 13.83 24.59 -13.81
CA PRO A 125 13.31 25.20 -12.60
C PRO A 125 13.07 24.19 -11.46
N TYR A 126 12.88 22.91 -11.79
CA TYR A 126 12.43 21.88 -10.86
C TYR A 126 13.52 20.86 -10.46
N ILE A 127 14.64 20.79 -11.20
CA ILE A 127 15.69 19.77 -11.02
C ILE A 127 16.94 20.28 -10.30
N GLN A 128 17.05 21.57 -10.04
CA GLN A 128 18.23 22.16 -9.38
C GLN A 128 18.39 21.70 -7.93
N GLU A 129 17.28 21.31 -7.27
CA GLU A 129 17.23 20.90 -5.89
C GLU A 129 16.21 19.80 -5.65
N LYS A 130 16.31 19.13 -4.48
CA LYS A 130 15.27 18.19 -4.03
C LYS A 130 13.91 18.90 -3.88
N SER A 131 12.83 18.21 -4.19
CA SER A 131 11.44 18.73 -4.18
C SER A 131 11.06 19.49 -2.87
N GLY A 132 11.51 19.01 -1.72
CA GLY A 132 11.26 19.67 -0.44
C GLY A 132 11.99 21.00 -0.27
N ARG A 133 13.18 21.16 -0.85
CA ARG A 133 13.96 22.38 -0.79
C ARG A 133 13.40 23.46 -1.73
N TYR A 134 12.88 23.05 -2.87
CA TYR A 134 12.14 23.92 -3.77
C TYR A 134 10.98 24.61 -3.06
N LEU A 135 10.16 23.84 -2.32
CA LEU A 135 9.04 24.38 -1.54
C LEU A 135 9.45 25.35 -0.46
N TYR A 136 10.54 25.06 0.25
CA TYR A 136 11.02 25.92 1.33
C TYR A 136 11.36 27.34 0.85
N ARG A 137 11.79 27.50 -0.42
CA ARG A 137 12.06 28.81 -0.99
C ARG A 137 10.82 29.57 -1.45
N LEU A 138 9.71 28.86 -1.66
CA LEU A 138 8.47 29.51 -2.08
C LEU A 138 7.77 30.16 -0.90
N LYS A 139 7.42 31.44 -1.08
CA LYS A 139 6.47 32.11 -0.17
C LYS A 139 5.08 31.54 -0.44
N GLY A 140 4.29 31.25 0.63
CA GLY A 140 3.02 30.52 0.55
C GLY A 140 2.00 31.09 -0.45
N GLU A 141 1.98 32.39 -0.67
CA GLU A 141 1.09 33.08 -1.62
C GLU A 141 1.27 32.67 -3.08
N LYS A 142 2.41 32.04 -3.43
CA LYS A 142 2.74 31.64 -4.79
C LYS A 142 2.47 30.16 -5.11
N HIS A 143 2.02 29.37 -4.16
CA HIS A 143 1.86 27.93 -4.37
C HIS A 143 0.90 27.62 -5.51
N GLN A 144 -0.23 28.31 -5.60
CA GLN A 144 -1.23 28.06 -6.63
C GLN A 144 -0.68 28.36 -8.05
N SER A 145 0.00 29.48 -8.24
CA SER A 145 0.59 29.83 -9.53
C SER A 145 1.69 28.85 -9.96
N HIS A 146 2.45 28.30 -9.00
CA HIS A 146 3.43 27.26 -9.30
C HIS A 146 2.79 25.93 -9.68
N ILE A 147 1.65 25.56 -9.07
CA ILE A 147 0.89 24.36 -9.50
C ILE A 147 0.43 24.51 -10.95
N GLU A 148 -0.06 25.67 -11.35
CA GLU A 148 -0.48 25.96 -12.73
C GLU A 148 0.70 25.87 -13.72
N GLN A 149 1.85 26.44 -13.37
CA GLN A 149 3.07 26.36 -14.20
C GLN A 149 3.56 24.91 -14.34
N VAL A 150 3.60 24.15 -13.23
CA VAL A 150 3.97 22.74 -13.25
C VAL A 150 3.02 21.95 -14.13
N GLY A 151 1.70 22.20 -14.04
CA GLY A 151 0.70 21.55 -14.89
C GLY A 151 0.94 21.80 -16.38
N THR A 152 1.26 23.04 -16.76
CA THR A 152 1.60 23.38 -18.15
C THR A 152 2.82 22.64 -18.65
N VAL A 153 3.87 22.54 -17.82
CA VAL A 153 5.08 21.77 -18.16
C VAL A 153 4.77 20.28 -18.27
N MET A 154 4.01 19.72 -17.33
CA MET A 154 3.61 18.31 -17.39
C MET A 154 2.81 18.00 -18.65
N GLN A 155 1.84 18.84 -19.00
CA GLN A 155 1.04 18.70 -20.22
C GLN A 155 1.91 18.68 -21.49
N PHE A 156 2.83 19.65 -21.59
CA PHE A 156 3.79 19.72 -22.70
C PHE A 156 4.61 18.43 -22.81
N LEU A 157 5.25 18.02 -21.69
CA LEU A 157 6.08 16.82 -21.68
C LEU A 157 5.31 15.53 -21.99
N LEU A 158 4.07 15.43 -21.54
CA LEU A 158 3.22 14.28 -21.84
C LEU A 158 2.92 14.16 -23.34
N ARG A 159 2.79 15.29 -24.05
CA ARG A 159 2.61 15.29 -25.52
C ARG A 159 3.88 14.96 -26.27
N GLU A 160 4.99 15.60 -25.91
CA GLU A 160 6.27 15.46 -26.61
C GLU A 160 6.96 14.11 -26.40
N LEU A 161 6.80 13.51 -25.21
CA LEU A 161 7.53 12.30 -24.83
C LEU A 161 6.72 11.00 -24.98
N ALA A 162 5.41 11.09 -25.28
CA ALA A 162 4.53 9.93 -25.33
C ALA A 162 5.01 8.82 -26.26
N ASP A 163 5.43 9.16 -27.47
CA ASP A 163 5.83 8.16 -28.47
C ASP A 163 7.03 7.31 -28.02
N LYS A 164 7.89 7.91 -27.23
CA LYS A 164 9.15 7.25 -26.82
C LYS A 164 9.08 6.60 -25.44
N TYR A 165 8.33 7.18 -24.49
CA TYR A 165 8.39 6.81 -23.07
C TYR A 165 7.06 6.32 -22.49
N LYS A 166 6.02 6.11 -23.31
CA LYS A 166 4.67 5.77 -22.83
C LYS A 166 4.58 4.55 -21.93
N GLU A 167 5.52 3.60 -22.05
CA GLU A 167 5.60 2.37 -21.25
C GLU A 167 6.58 2.50 -20.07
N ASP A 168 7.32 3.60 -19.95
CA ASP A 168 8.23 3.80 -18.84
C ASP A 168 7.45 4.09 -17.54
N ALA A 169 7.81 3.43 -16.44
CA ALA A 169 7.11 3.54 -15.17
C ALA A 169 7.03 4.99 -14.64
N ALA A 170 8.09 5.79 -14.84
CA ALA A 170 8.08 7.19 -14.41
C ALA A 170 7.19 8.05 -15.32
N PHE A 171 7.09 7.73 -16.62
CA PHE A 171 6.15 8.41 -17.52
C PHE A 171 4.70 8.04 -17.23
N VAL A 172 4.42 6.77 -16.95
CA VAL A 172 3.09 6.30 -16.52
C VAL A 172 2.66 7.04 -15.24
N THR A 173 3.58 7.17 -14.26
CA THR A 173 3.33 7.92 -13.03
C THR A 173 3.10 9.41 -13.31
N LEU A 174 3.88 10.03 -14.21
CA LEU A 174 3.68 11.43 -14.64
C LEU A 174 2.29 11.64 -15.21
N ARG A 175 1.85 10.75 -16.11
CA ARG A 175 0.52 10.79 -16.73
C ARG A 175 -0.60 10.60 -15.72
N ARG A 176 -0.45 9.62 -14.80
CA ARG A 176 -1.39 9.38 -13.72
C ARG A 176 -1.59 10.63 -12.87
N VAL A 177 -0.50 11.20 -12.35
CA VAL A 177 -0.54 12.37 -11.49
C VAL A 177 -1.08 13.60 -12.22
N PHE A 178 -0.75 13.78 -13.49
CA PHE A 178 -1.35 14.85 -14.29
C PHE A 178 -2.87 14.72 -14.35
N ASN A 179 -3.40 13.56 -14.70
CA ASN A 179 -4.84 13.32 -14.80
C ASN A 179 -5.57 13.43 -13.45
N GLU A 180 -4.90 13.06 -12.36
CA GLU A 180 -5.44 13.16 -11.00
C GLU A 180 -5.52 14.62 -10.52
N HIS A 181 -4.59 15.47 -10.94
CA HIS A 181 -4.44 16.82 -10.40
C HIS A 181 -4.89 17.96 -11.31
N PHE A 182 -5.08 17.70 -12.59
CA PHE A 182 -5.44 18.74 -13.56
C PHE A 182 -6.67 18.34 -14.39
N ILE A 183 -7.34 19.34 -14.93
CA ILE A 183 -8.45 19.20 -15.88
C ILE A 183 -8.12 20.02 -17.11
N GLU A 184 -8.30 19.40 -18.28
CA GLU A 184 -8.28 20.06 -19.57
C GLU A 184 -9.73 20.34 -20.01
N GLU A 185 -10.17 21.59 -19.95
CA GLU A 185 -11.48 22.03 -20.41
C GLU A 185 -11.34 22.81 -21.71
N ALA A 186 -11.73 22.20 -22.85
CA ALA A 186 -11.61 22.74 -24.20
C ALA A 186 -10.15 23.12 -24.54
N THR A 187 -9.70 24.32 -24.18
CA THR A 187 -8.34 24.83 -24.43
C THR A 187 -7.64 25.32 -23.18
N VAL A 188 -8.30 25.20 -22.03
CA VAL A 188 -7.77 25.72 -20.75
C VAL A 188 -7.37 24.57 -19.85
N LEU A 189 -6.11 24.57 -19.43
CA LEU A 189 -5.60 23.72 -18.39
C LEU A 189 -5.80 24.41 -17.04
N ARG A 190 -6.43 23.72 -16.08
CA ARG A 190 -6.52 24.19 -14.71
C ARG A 190 -6.22 23.10 -13.69
N PRO A 191 -5.65 23.44 -12.53
CA PRO A 191 -5.56 22.50 -11.43
C PRO A 191 -6.95 22.19 -10.86
N LYS A 192 -7.16 20.94 -10.48
CA LYS A 192 -8.34 20.52 -9.71
C LYS A 192 -8.36 21.21 -8.35
N LYS A 193 -9.54 21.55 -7.86
CA LYS A 193 -9.74 22.03 -6.48
C LYS A 193 -9.63 20.88 -5.48
N GLY A 194 -9.57 21.19 -4.20
CA GLY A 194 -9.43 20.16 -3.16
C GLY A 194 -10.58 19.15 -3.09
N ASP A 195 -11.79 19.59 -3.42
CA ASP A 195 -13.00 18.77 -3.49
C ASP A 195 -13.12 17.94 -4.78
N GLU A 196 -12.32 18.27 -5.81
CA GLU A 196 -12.22 17.51 -7.06
C GLU A 196 -11.11 16.45 -7.02
N LEU A 197 -10.29 16.42 -5.96
CA LEU A 197 -9.29 15.39 -5.74
C LEU A 197 -9.91 14.17 -5.07
N THR A 198 -9.64 12.99 -5.62
CA THR A 198 -10.15 11.73 -5.08
C THR A 198 -9.23 11.17 -4.00
N ALA A 199 -9.77 10.36 -3.11
CA ALA A 199 -9.00 9.67 -2.07
C ALA A 199 -7.94 8.70 -2.65
N ASP A 200 -8.18 8.21 -3.88
CA ASP A 200 -7.27 7.31 -4.61
C ASP A 200 -6.13 8.04 -5.33
N SER A 201 -6.12 9.38 -5.29
CA SER A 201 -5.04 10.16 -5.89
C SER A 201 -3.70 9.78 -5.26
N LEU A 202 -2.66 9.69 -6.08
CA LEU A 202 -1.31 9.30 -5.67
C LEU A 202 -0.80 10.19 -4.53
N GLN A 203 -0.37 9.55 -3.44
CA GLN A 203 0.18 10.24 -2.27
C GLN A 203 1.70 10.38 -2.33
N SER A 204 2.38 9.42 -2.96
CA SER A 204 3.83 9.41 -3.14
C SER A 204 4.22 8.53 -4.33
N PRO A 205 5.22 8.92 -5.11
CA PRO A 205 5.75 8.05 -6.15
C PRO A 205 6.68 6.93 -5.60
N ASP A 206 6.85 6.84 -4.27
CA ASP A 206 7.57 5.74 -3.60
C ASP A 206 6.62 4.58 -3.26
N ASP A 207 5.30 4.84 -3.25
CA ASP A 207 4.26 3.86 -3.00
C ASP A 207 3.03 4.26 -3.83
N LEU A 208 2.83 3.56 -4.95
CA LEU A 208 1.82 3.91 -5.95
C LEU A 208 0.40 3.45 -5.57
N GLU A 209 0.27 2.62 -4.55
CA GLU A 209 -0.97 1.99 -4.11
C GLU A 209 -1.53 2.63 -2.84
N ALA A 210 -0.68 3.31 -2.05
CA ALA A 210 -1.11 4.00 -0.85
C ALA A 210 -2.15 5.08 -1.15
N THR A 211 -3.29 5.01 -0.48
CA THR A 211 -4.42 5.93 -0.65
C THR A 211 -4.63 6.81 0.58
N PHE A 212 -5.47 7.81 0.46
CA PHE A 212 -5.81 8.76 1.52
C PHE A 212 -7.18 8.46 2.11
N ARG A 213 -7.29 8.39 3.45
CA ARG A 213 -8.56 8.32 4.17
C ARG A 213 -8.58 9.33 5.32
N ARG A 214 -9.70 9.98 5.53
CA ARG A 214 -9.93 10.81 6.71
C ARG A 214 -10.96 10.13 7.63
N LYS A 215 -10.55 9.79 8.85
CA LYS A 215 -11.43 9.19 9.87
C LYS A 215 -11.34 10.03 11.15
N ARG A 216 -12.47 10.55 11.67
CA ARG A 216 -12.55 11.31 12.94
C ARG A 216 -11.53 12.46 13.06
N ASN A 217 -11.35 13.28 12.06
CA ASN A 217 -10.36 14.37 11.99
C ASN A 217 -8.88 13.95 11.86
N GLU A 218 -8.57 12.68 11.80
CA GLU A 218 -7.23 12.18 11.49
C GLU A 218 -7.11 11.82 10.03
N SER A 219 -5.94 12.10 9.46
CA SER A 219 -5.60 11.76 8.07
C SER A 219 -4.67 10.57 8.03
N HIS A 220 -5.09 9.52 7.35
CA HIS A 220 -4.33 8.30 7.17
C HIS A 220 -3.89 8.19 5.70
N ILE A 221 -2.61 7.89 5.47
CA ILE A 221 -2.06 7.59 4.15
C ILE A 221 -1.47 6.19 4.24
N GLY A 222 -1.96 5.28 3.41
CA GLY A 222 -1.54 3.87 3.41
C GLY A 222 -2.69 2.95 3.06
N TYR A 223 -2.95 1.99 3.96
CA TYR A 223 -3.81 0.84 3.73
C TYR A 223 -4.77 0.60 4.89
N VAL A 224 -5.81 -0.18 4.65
CA VAL A 224 -6.61 -0.80 5.69
C VAL A 224 -6.26 -2.29 5.75
N THR A 225 -6.09 -2.82 6.96
CA THR A 225 -5.90 -4.25 7.17
C THR A 225 -7.03 -4.79 8.01
N ASN A 226 -7.70 -5.81 7.51
CA ASN A 226 -8.71 -6.58 8.22
C ASN A 226 -8.07 -7.84 8.80
N VAL A 227 -8.30 -8.11 10.07
CA VAL A 227 -7.76 -9.26 10.79
C VAL A 227 -8.90 -10.06 11.36
N THR A 228 -9.00 -11.33 10.96
CA THR A 228 -9.96 -12.29 11.51
C THR A 228 -9.23 -13.27 12.41
N GLU A 229 -9.79 -13.55 13.58
CA GLU A 229 -9.25 -14.52 14.53
C GLU A 229 -10.36 -15.38 15.14
N THR A 230 -9.99 -16.55 15.64
CA THR A 230 -10.91 -17.38 16.44
C THR A 230 -11.37 -16.60 17.68
N ALA A 231 -12.62 -16.84 18.14
CA ALA A 231 -13.19 -16.14 19.28
C ALA A 231 -13.90 -17.08 20.27
N GLU A 232 -13.61 -18.35 20.21
CA GLU A 232 -14.15 -19.34 21.12
C GLU A 232 -13.58 -19.20 22.52
N GLU A 233 -14.45 -19.12 23.54
CA GLU A 233 -14.03 -18.95 24.94
C GLU A 233 -13.21 -20.12 25.48
N ASP A 234 -13.48 -21.34 24.99
CA ASP A 234 -12.81 -22.55 25.40
C ASP A 234 -11.42 -22.75 24.80
N ASN A 235 -11.04 -21.95 23.80
CA ASN A 235 -9.71 -22.04 23.21
C ASN A 235 -8.63 -21.59 24.20
N PRO A 236 -7.50 -22.32 24.32
CA PRO A 236 -6.40 -21.92 25.19
C PRO A 236 -5.73 -20.62 24.77
N PHE A 237 -5.86 -20.26 23.51
CA PHE A 237 -5.47 -18.97 22.91
C PHE A 237 -6.27 -18.75 21.62
N GLN A 238 -6.34 -17.52 21.18
CA GLN A 238 -6.98 -17.20 19.89
C GLN A 238 -5.94 -17.16 18.78
N LEU A 239 -6.31 -17.59 17.58
CA LEU A 239 -5.43 -17.69 16.43
C LEU A 239 -5.98 -16.83 15.28
N ILE A 240 -5.11 -16.05 14.64
CA ILE A 240 -5.48 -15.29 13.44
C ILE A 240 -5.68 -16.28 12.30
N THR A 241 -6.88 -16.26 11.69
CA THR A 241 -7.31 -17.16 10.61
C THR A 241 -7.20 -16.51 9.24
N LYS A 242 -7.37 -15.19 9.16
CA LYS A 242 -7.26 -14.42 7.90
C LYS A 242 -6.65 -13.04 8.14
N VAL A 243 -5.84 -12.58 7.20
CA VAL A 243 -5.35 -11.20 7.14
C VAL A 243 -5.53 -10.71 5.71
N GLN A 244 -6.29 -9.62 5.55
CA GLN A 244 -6.47 -8.94 4.27
C GLN A 244 -5.87 -7.54 4.37
N THR A 245 -5.23 -7.06 3.33
CA THR A 245 -4.71 -5.69 3.27
C THR A 245 -5.10 -5.06 1.95
N GLU A 246 -5.85 -3.98 2.03
CA GLU A 246 -6.44 -3.28 0.90
C GLU A 246 -6.14 -1.78 0.95
N SER A 247 -6.51 -1.08 -0.10
CA SER A 247 -6.44 0.37 -0.11
C SER A 247 -7.31 0.98 0.99
N ASN A 248 -6.92 2.13 1.54
CA ASN A 248 -7.71 2.82 2.58
C ASN A 248 -9.14 3.16 2.16
N THR A 249 -9.43 3.14 0.87
CA THR A 249 -10.75 3.45 0.29
C THR A 249 -11.68 2.24 0.26
N THR A 250 -11.14 1.03 0.49
CA THR A 250 -11.93 -0.19 0.56
C THR A 250 -12.82 -0.19 1.82
N ASP A 251 -14.06 -0.61 1.66
CA ASP A 251 -15.05 -0.70 2.73
C ASP A 251 -14.85 -1.97 3.56
N ASP A 252 -15.05 -1.87 4.87
CA ASP A 252 -14.92 -2.99 5.79
C ASP A 252 -15.90 -4.12 5.42
N ALA A 253 -17.13 -3.79 4.98
CA ALA A 253 -18.12 -4.75 4.53
C ALA A 253 -17.68 -5.49 3.24
N GLN A 254 -17.06 -4.78 2.28
CA GLN A 254 -16.52 -5.41 1.08
C GLN A 254 -15.42 -6.42 1.43
N MET A 255 -14.50 -6.05 2.32
CA MET A 255 -13.44 -6.96 2.77
C MET A 255 -13.99 -8.23 3.41
N LEU A 256 -15.04 -8.11 4.22
CA LEU A 256 -15.69 -9.27 4.83
C LEU A 256 -16.42 -10.13 3.77
N ALA A 257 -17.14 -9.52 2.83
CA ALA A 257 -17.81 -10.24 1.76
C ALA A 257 -16.83 -11.09 0.93
N GLU A 258 -15.64 -10.56 0.66
CA GLU A 258 -14.58 -11.27 -0.05
C GLU A 258 -13.94 -12.40 0.80
N ALA A 259 -13.83 -12.24 2.13
CA ALA A 259 -13.20 -13.21 3.02
C ALA A 259 -14.12 -14.37 3.42
N LEU A 260 -15.43 -14.13 3.57
CA LEU A 260 -16.37 -15.11 4.12
C LEU A 260 -16.36 -16.47 3.39
N PRO A 261 -16.40 -16.54 2.05
CA PRO A 261 -16.44 -17.83 1.34
C PRO A 261 -15.23 -18.71 1.67
N GLU A 262 -14.05 -18.10 1.71
CA GLU A 262 -12.80 -18.82 2.02
C GLU A 262 -12.73 -19.23 3.49
N LEU A 263 -13.15 -18.36 4.42
CA LEU A 263 -13.18 -18.69 5.85
C LEU A 263 -14.12 -19.87 6.13
N VAL A 264 -15.29 -19.92 5.48
CA VAL A 264 -16.24 -21.05 5.58
C VAL A 264 -15.64 -22.32 5.00
N GLU A 265 -14.90 -22.25 3.90
CA GLU A 265 -14.25 -23.42 3.30
C GLU A 265 -13.13 -24.00 4.17
N ARG A 266 -12.34 -23.11 4.82
CA ARG A 266 -11.13 -23.49 5.56
C ARG A 266 -11.37 -23.77 7.04
N THR A 267 -12.47 -23.29 7.60
CA THR A 267 -12.76 -23.37 9.05
C THR A 267 -14.19 -23.86 9.27
N ASP A 268 -14.51 -24.16 10.52
CA ASP A 268 -15.89 -24.57 10.92
C ASP A 268 -16.77 -23.33 11.24
N LEU A 269 -16.56 -22.20 10.56
CA LEU A 269 -17.20 -20.92 10.84
C LEU A 269 -18.73 -21.02 10.79
N ASP A 270 -19.38 -20.72 11.91
CA ASP A 270 -20.83 -20.63 12.06
C ASP A 270 -21.29 -19.25 12.61
N THR A 271 -20.42 -18.53 13.32
CA THR A 271 -20.72 -17.22 13.90
C THR A 271 -19.55 -16.26 13.69
N MET A 272 -19.82 -15.08 13.10
CA MET A 272 -18.83 -14.03 12.89
C MET A 272 -19.19 -12.77 13.66
N HIS A 273 -18.39 -12.38 14.64
CA HIS A 273 -18.55 -11.14 15.36
C HIS A 273 -17.89 -9.97 14.63
N THR A 274 -18.65 -8.93 14.35
CA THR A 274 -18.21 -7.72 13.65
C THR A 274 -18.68 -6.47 14.38
N ASP A 275 -18.11 -5.30 14.04
CA ASP A 275 -18.73 -4.04 14.40
C ASP A 275 -19.74 -3.60 13.33
N GLY A 276 -20.48 -2.49 13.61
CA GLY A 276 -21.52 -1.99 12.69
C GLY A 276 -20.98 -1.48 11.33
N GLY A 277 -19.66 -1.37 11.15
CA GLY A 277 -19.02 -0.98 9.89
C GLY A 277 -19.06 -2.07 8.82
N TYR A 278 -19.33 -3.31 9.22
CA TYR A 278 -19.37 -4.48 8.33
C TYR A 278 -20.78 -4.79 7.80
N ASN A 279 -21.81 -4.12 8.30
CA ASN A 279 -23.19 -4.41 7.93
C ASN A 279 -23.48 -3.94 6.50
N SER A 280 -23.82 -4.88 5.63
CA SER A 280 -24.31 -4.61 4.28
C SER A 280 -25.24 -5.72 3.81
N ALA A 281 -26.15 -5.39 2.88
CA ALA A 281 -27.05 -6.39 2.30
C ALA A 281 -26.30 -7.51 1.57
N GLU A 282 -25.12 -7.25 1.07
CA GLU A 282 -24.25 -8.24 0.41
C GLU A 282 -23.64 -9.20 1.44
N VAL A 283 -23.10 -8.67 2.54
CA VAL A 283 -22.54 -9.48 3.63
C VAL A 283 -23.62 -10.35 4.25
N ASP A 284 -24.82 -9.78 4.53
CA ASP A 284 -25.96 -10.53 5.05
C ASP A 284 -26.39 -11.69 4.12
N ALA A 285 -26.41 -11.43 2.80
CA ALA A 285 -26.77 -12.46 1.82
C ALA A 285 -25.72 -13.59 1.78
N ILE A 286 -24.43 -13.26 1.73
CA ILE A 286 -23.35 -14.25 1.73
C ILE A 286 -23.35 -15.05 3.04
N GLY A 287 -23.49 -14.39 4.19
CA GLY A 287 -23.60 -15.05 5.50
C GLY A 287 -24.77 -16.01 5.56
N HIS A 288 -25.96 -15.56 5.14
CA HIS A 288 -27.15 -16.40 5.09
C HIS A 288 -26.95 -17.63 4.19
N ASP A 289 -26.39 -17.44 2.97
CA ASP A 289 -26.19 -18.54 2.02
C ASP A 289 -25.14 -19.55 2.52
N ALA A 290 -24.15 -19.06 3.28
CA ALA A 290 -23.13 -19.90 3.91
C ALA A 290 -23.53 -20.50 5.25
N GLY A 291 -24.68 -20.11 5.82
CA GLY A 291 -25.15 -20.55 7.13
C GLY A 291 -24.38 -19.91 8.30
N VAL A 292 -23.78 -18.75 8.11
CA VAL A 292 -23.03 -18.00 9.11
C VAL A 292 -23.91 -16.93 9.73
N GLU A 293 -23.99 -16.88 11.06
CA GLU A 293 -24.59 -15.79 11.83
C GLU A 293 -23.62 -14.61 11.93
N LEU A 294 -24.10 -13.38 11.62
CA LEU A 294 -23.29 -12.16 11.57
C LEU A 294 -23.69 -11.20 12.69
#